data_796ce5f608f05385f984e215c1dc6c03
#
_entry.id   796ce5f608f05385f984e215c1dc6c03
#
_cell.length_a   1.000
_cell.length_b   1.000
_cell.length_c   1.000
_cell.angle_alpha   90.00
_cell.angle_beta   90.00
_cell.angle_gamma   90.00
#
_symmetry.space_group_name_H-M   'P 1'
#
loop_
_entity.id
_entity.type
_entity.pdbx_description
1 polymer ?
#
loop_
_entity_poly.entity_id
_entity_poly.type
_entity_poly.pdbx_seq_one_letter_code
_entity_poly.pdbx_strand_id
1 'polypeptide(L)'
;MRVLVTGGTGFTGSALVRRLLADGHDVHVIDNAKGLFFDELRQKGAKIDLGSVEDREFCEKSVNGAEVVYHLAAAFRQLNVPKKYYWNVNVEGTRYLAEAAWKAGVRKFVYCSTQGVHGHIANPPGDENSPIAPEDYYQYTKYEGEKVVNELVARTGFDATTVRPTAIYGPGDPARFLMLYRRCRKGTFMMFGSGKTTYHPVYIDNLVDCFLLAAEKGKKGEAYIGADEHYYSLNDLVRYVGKSMGVDVKIRHYPFWPLYVAALMCE
;
A
#
# COMPACT_ATOMS: atom_id res chain seq x y z
N MET A 1 -0.63 12.95 -20.11
CA MET A 1 0.74 12.67 -19.63
C MET A 1 1.02 11.19 -19.76
N ARG A 2 2.28 10.82 -19.95
CA ARG A 2 2.70 9.42 -19.86
C ARG A 2 3.07 9.08 -18.42
N VAL A 3 2.43 8.06 -17.87
CA VAL A 3 2.53 7.68 -16.46
C VAL A 3 2.97 6.24 -16.34
N LEU A 4 3.98 5.96 -15.50
CA LEU A 4 4.37 4.60 -15.13
C LEU A 4 3.79 4.24 -13.75
N VAL A 5 3.15 3.07 -13.66
CA VAL A 5 2.66 2.52 -12.39
C VAL A 5 3.27 1.14 -12.17
N THR A 6 4.06 0.95 -11.12
CA THR A 6 4.56 -0.37 -10.75
C THR A 6 3.63 -1.06 -9.77
N GLY A 7 3.49 -2.38 -9.85
CA GLY A 7 2.48 -3.11 -9.07
C GLY A 7 1.04 -2.77 -9.49
N GLY A 8 0.88 -2.33 -10.74
CA GLY A 8 -0.38 -1.78 -11.23
C GLY A 8 -1.47 -2.81 -11.47
N THR A 9 -1.18 -4.11 -11.49
CA THR A 9 -2.19 -5.17 -11.61
C THR A 9 -2.71 -5.66 -10.26
N GLY A 10 -2.11 -5.21 -9.16
CA GLY A 10 -2.54 -5.49 -7.80
C GLY A 10 -3.77 -4.67 -7.38
N PHE A 11 -4.22 -4.86 -6.13
CA PHE A 11 -5.42 -4.20 -5.59
C PHE A 11 -5.33 -2.67 -5.68
N THR A 12 -4.34 -2.07 -5.02
CA THR A 12 -4.18 -0.61 -4.97
C THR A 12 -3.79 -0.05 -6.33
N GLY A 13 -2.82 -0.70 -7.00
CA GLY A 13 -2.34 -0.25 -8.31
C GLY A 13 -3.43 -0.24 -9.37
N SER A 14 -4.31 -1.25 -9.40
CA SER A 14 -5.38 -1.32 -10.39
C SER A 14 -6.41 -0.19 -10.25
N ALA A 15 -6.70 0.23 -9.02
CA ALA A 15 -7.59 1.36 -8.77
C ALA A 15 -6.96 2.67 -9.29
N LEU A 16 -5.68 2.89 -9.01
CA LEU A 16 -4.94 4.04 -9.54
C LEU A 16 -4.88 4.02 -11.07
N VAL A 17 -4.56 2.87 -11.68
CA VAL A 17 -4.50 2.72 -13.15
C VAL A 17 -5.85 3.03 -13.80
N ARG A 18 -6.96 2.52 -13.23
CA ARG A 18 -8.32 2.84 -13.74
C ARG A 18 -8.59 4.34 -13.75
N ARG A 19 -8.24 5.02 -12.67
CA ARG A 19 -8.44 6.46 -12.54
C ARG A 19 -7.58 7.23 -13.55
N LEU A 20 -6.31 6.90 -13.67
CA LEU A 20 -5.40 7.54 -14.62
C LEU A 20 -5.85 7.35 -16.07
N LEU A 21 -6.34 6.16 -16.45
CA LEU A 21 -6.92 5.90 -17.78
C LEU A 21 -8.20 6.71 -17.99
N ALA A 22 -9.08 6.80 -16.99
CA ALA A 22 -10.31 7.60 -17.07
C ALA A 22 -10.01 9.10 -17.21
N ASP A 23 -8.93 9.58 -16.60
CA ASP A 23 -8.45 10.96 -16.71
C ASP A 23 -7.67 11.22 -18.03
N GLY A 24 -7.62 10.24 -18.95
CA GLY A 24 -7.03 10.37 -20.30
C GLY A 24 -5.50 10.30 -20.33
N HIS A 25 -4.87 9.68 -19.35
CA HIS A 25 -3.42 9.48 -19.34
C HIS A 25 -2.99 8.27 -20.18
N ASP A 26 -1.78 8.31 -20.76
CA ASP A 26 -1.10 7.16 -21.34
C ASP A 26 -0.43 6.37 -20.21
N VAL A 27 -1.03 5.23 -19.84
CA VAL A 27 -0.62 4.48 -18.64
C VAL A 27 0.18 3.24 -19.03
N HIS A 28 1.44 3.23 -18.60
CA HIS A 28 2.31 2.07 -18.62
C HIS A 28 2.33 1.42 -17.25
N VAL A 29 2.08 0.13 -17.19
CA VAL A 29 2.09 -0.68 -15.98
C VAL A 29 3.23 -1.68 -16.04
N ILE A 30 3.98 -1.82 -14.96
CA ILE A 30 4.88 -2.96 -14.77
C ILE A 30 4.49 -3.74 -13.51
N ASP A 31 4.53 -5.07 -13.61
CA ASP A 31 4.23 -5.97 -12.50
C ASP A 31 5.01 -7.27 -12.65
N ASN A 32 5.31 -7.96 -11.55
CA ASN A 32 6.05 -9.23 -11.61
C ASN A 32 5.16 -10.44 -11.92
N ALA A 33 3.83 -10.26 -11.88
CA ALA A 33 2.87 -11.31 -12.17
C ALA A 33 1.58 -10.71 -12.76
N LYS A 34 0.78 -11.57 -13.39
CA LYS A 34 -0.60 -11.23 -13.78
C LYS A 34 -1.48 -11.18 -12.53
N GLY A 35 -1.73 -9.98 -12.02
CA GLY A 35 -2.67 -9.78 -10.93
C GLY A 35 -4.13 -9.96 -11.37
N LEU A 36 -5.04 -9.88 -10.40
CA LEU A 36 -6.48 -10.11 -10.60
C LEU A 36 -7.11 -9.23 -11.70
N PHE A 37 -6.58 -8.03 -11.91
CA PHE A 37 -7.13 -7.03 -12.82
C PHE A 37 -6.34 -6.86 -14.12
N PHE A 38 -5.39 -7.76 -14.40
CA PHE A 38 -4.49 -7.67 -15.56
C PHE A 38 -5.26 -7.54 -16.89
N ASP A 39 -6.20 -8.45 -17.17
CA ASP A 39 -6.94 -8.47 -18.44
C ASP A 39 -7.88 -7.27 -18.57
N GLU A 40 -8.55 -6.88 -17.49
CA GLU A 40 -9.41 -5.70 -17.44
C GLU A 40 -8.63 -4.42 -17.80
N LEU A 41 -7.48 -4.20 -17.16
CA LEU A 41 -6.68 -3.00 -17.39
C LEU A 41 -6.12 -2.95 -18.81
N ARG A 42 -5.72 -4.10 -19.36
CA ARG A 42 -5.26 -4.19 -20.74
C ARG A 42 -6.39 -3.85 -21.74
N GLN A 43 -7.60 -4.35 -21.50
CA GLN A 43 -8.77 -4.03 -22.30
C GLN A 43 -9.15 -2.53 -22.23
N LYS A 44 -8.89 -1.89 -21.08
CA LYS A 44 -9.08 -0.45 -20.89
C LYS A 44 -7.97 0.43 -21.51
N GLY A 45 -6.96 -0.18 -22.13
CA GLY A 45 -5.90 0.53 -22.84
C GLY A 45 -4.60 0.73 -22.08
N ALA A 46 -4.42 0.13 -20.90
CA ALA A 46 -3.12 0.14 -20.24
C ALA A 46 -2.11 -0.70 -21.03
N LYS A 47 -0.92 -0.15 -21.27
CA LYS A 47 0.24 -0.95 -21.67
C LYS A 47 0.76 -1.69 -20.42
N ILE A 48 0.90 -3.01 -20.47
CA ILE A 48 1.34 -3.81 -19.33
C ILE A 48 2.52 -4.69 -19.75
N ASP A 49 3.67 -4.49 -19.09
CA ASP A 49 4.85 -5.33 -19.24
C ASP A 49 5.08 -6.12 -17.93
N LEU A 50 5.38 -7.41 -18.07
CA LEU A 50 5.69 -8.28 -16.94
C LEU A 50 7.20 -8.35 -16.70
N GLY A 51 7.62 -8.01 -15.50
CA GLY A 51 9.02 -8.04 -15.06
C GLY A 51 9.15 -7.57 -13.61
N SER A 52 10.30 -7.84 -13.01
CA SER A 52 10.56 -7.50 -11.61
C SER A 52 11.29 -6.17 -11.48
N VAL A 53 10.94 -5.40 -10.44
CA VAL A 53 11.72 -4.22 -10.03
C VAL A 53 13.11 -4.58 -9.49
N GLU A 54 13.38 -5.86 -9.22
CA GLU A 54 14.72 -6.36 -8.88
C GLU A 54 15.67 -6.34 -10.09
N ASP A 55 15.12 -6.25 -11.31
CA ASP A 55 15.89 -6.15 -12.55
C ASP A 55 16.13 -4.65 -12.89
N ARG A 56 17.38 -4.23 -12.70
CA ARG A 56 17.79 -2.84 -12.96
C ARG A 56 17.55 -2.43 -14.42
N GLU A 57 17.91 -3.30 -15.36
CA GLU A 57 17.78 -3.01 -16.79
C GLU A 57 16.31 -2.89 -17.21
N PHE A 58 15.45 -3.74 -16.63
CA PHE A 58 14.01 -3.65 -16.82
C PHE A 58 13.44 -2.34 -16.25
N CYS A 59 13.90 -1.90 -15.07
CA CYS A 59 13.52 -0.60 -14.49
C CYS A 59 13.92 0.56 -15.41
N GLU A 60 15.18 0.56 -15.91
CA GLU A 60 15.70 1.59 -16.81
C GLU A 60 14.91 1.68 -18.13
N LYS A 61 14.53 0.55 -18.70
CA LYS A 61 13.68 0.50 -19.90
C LYS A 61 12.26 1.00 -19.64
N SER A 62 11.71 0.65 -18.49
CA SER A 62 10.31 0.92 -18.15
C SER A 62 10.01 2.40 -17.92
N VAL A 63 10.97 3.16 -17.38
CA VAL A 63 10.81 4.60 -17.09
C VAL A 63 10.92 5.50 -18.33
N ASN A 64 11.38 4.97 -19.46
CA ASN A 64 11.61 5.76 -20.66
C ASN A 64 10.36 6.50 -21.14
N GLY A 65 10.45 7.82 -21.20
CA GLY A 65 9.39 8.71 -21.62
C GLY A 65 8.26 8.89 -20.60
N ALA A 66 8.37 8.33 -19.40
CA ALA A 66 7.43 8.61 -18.32
C ALA A 66 7.65 10.02 -17.76
N GLU A 67 6.57 10.76 -17.55
CA GLU A 67 6.59 12.07 -16.89
C GLU A 67 6.39 11.93 -15.38
N VAL A 68 5.57 10.96 -14.97
CA VAL A 68 5.26 10.65 -13.57
C VAL A 68 5.41 9.15 -13.34
N VAL A 69 6.01 8.79 -12.21
CA VAL A 69 6.12 7.39 -11.75
C VAL A 69 5.40 7.23 -10.42
N TYR A 70 4.47 6.27 -10.36
CA TYR A 70 3.88 5.78 -9.12
C TYR A 70 4.47 4.41 -8.79
N HIS A 71 5.25 4.33 -7.73
CA HIS A 71 5.92 3.10 -7.31
C HIS A 71 5.13 2.40 -6.21
N LEU A 72 4.25 1.46 -6.60
CA LEU A 72 3.41 0.68 -5.69
C LEU A 72 3.83 -0.79 -5.58
N ALA A 73 4.75 -1.26 -6.44
CA ALA A 73 5.28 -2.62 -6.33
C ALA A 73 5.94 -2.84 -4.96
N ALA A 74 5.59 -3.91 -4.29
CA ALA A 74 6.17 -4.30 -3.01
C ALA A 74 6.02 -5.79 -2.74
N ALA A 75 7.01 -6.38 -2.08
CA ALA A 75 6.85 -7.67 -1.41
C ALA A 75 6.01 -7.43 -0.14
N PHE A 76 4.80 -8.00 -0.09
CA PHE A 76 3.87 -7.84 1.00
C PHE A 76 3.18 -9.18 1.33
N ARG A 77 3.20 -9.59 2.61
CA ARG A 77 2.51 -10.78 3.11
C ARG A 77 2.74 -12.07 2.31
N GLN A 78 3.92 -12.22 1.76
CA GLN A 78 4.29 -13.46 1.09
C GLN A 78 4.82 -14.45 2.14
N LEU A 79 4.14 -15.59 2.24
CA LEU A 79 4.57 -16.69 3.10
C LEU A 79 5.67 -17.47 2.41
N ASN A 80 6.58 -18.05 3.22
CA ASN A 80 7.64 -18.93 2.74
C ASN A 80 8.67 -18.31 1.78
N VAL A 81 8.85 -16.99 1.83
CA VAL A 81 9.95 -16.32 1.11
C VAL A 81 11.00 -15.81 2.10
N PRO A 82 12.29 -15.83 1.73
CA PRO A 82 13.35 -15.35 2.61
C PRO A 82 13.26 -13.83 2.80
N LYS A 83 13.76 -13.33 3.93
CA LYS A 83 13.86 -11.87 4.21
C LYS A 83 14.57 -11.11 3.09
N LYS A 84 15.56 -11.72 2.44
CA LYS A 84 16.29 -11.16 1.30
C LYS A 84 15.35 -10.76 0.14
N TYR A 85 14.27 -11.52 -0.09
CA TYR A 85 13.30 -11.17 -1.13
C TYR A 85 12.59 -9.83 -0.82
N TYR A 86 12.17 -9.63 0.43
CA TYR A 86 11.58 -8.35 0.85
C TYR A 86 12.57 -7.19 0.68
N TRP A 87 13.84 -7.41 1.03
CA TRP A 87 14.88 -6.42 0.85
C TRP A 87 15.08 -6.07 -0.63
N ASN A 88 15.27 -7.08 -1.45
CA ASN A 88 15.51 -6.90 -2.88
C ASN A 88 14.38 -6.12 -3.56
N VAL A 89 13.12 -6.47 -3.28
CA VAL A 89 11.97 -5.79 -3.91
C VAL A 89 11.75 -4.41 -3.32
N ASN A 90 11.68 -4.30 -1.98
CA ASN A 90 11.22 -3.06 -1.32
C ASN A 90 12.33 -2.02 -1.18
N VAL A 91 13.60 -2.41 -1.16
CA VAL A 91 14.75 -1.51 -0.99
C VAL A 91 15.53 -1.37 -2.29
N GLU A 92 16.13 -2.45 -2.80
CA GLU A 92 16.95 -2.38 -4.00
C GLU A 92 16.11 -2.08 -5.25
N GLY A 93 14.94 -2.70 -5.38
CA GLY A 93 13.99 -2.41 -6.47
C GLY A 93 13.53 -0.95 -6.46
N THR A 94 13.26 -0.40 -5.27
CA THR A 94 12.96 1.04 -5.11
C THR A 94 14.15 1.89 -5.54
N ARG A 95 15.39 1.51 -5.17
CA ARG A 95 16.63 2.19 -5.59
C ARG A 95 16.79 2.19 -7.10
N TYR A 96 16.67 1.03 -7.73
CA TYR A 96 16.84 0.89 -9.19
C TYR A 96 15.83 1.73 -9.94
N LEU A 97 14.56 1.68 -9.54
CA LEU A 97 13.50 2.43 -10.20
C LEU A 97 13.64 3.93 -9.98
N ALA A 98 13.94 4.38 -8.75
CA ALA A 98 14.08 5.81 -8.45
C ALA A 98 15.30 6.43 -9.14
N GLU A 99 16.46 5.73 -9.16
CA GLU A 99 17.64 6.18 -9.90
C GLU A 99 17.40 6.23 -11.42
N ALA A 100 16.72 5.22 -11.96
CA ALA A 100 16.34 5.18 -13.37
C ALA A 100 15.40 6.34 -13.72
N ALA A 101 14.38 6.59 -12.90
CA ALA A 101 13.44 7.70 -13.08
C ALA A 101 14.14 9.06 -13.04
N TRP A 102 15.05 9.28 -12.07
CA TRP A 102 15.85 10.50 -12.02
C TRP A 102 16.70 10.71 -13.26
N LYS A 103 17.45 9.67 -13.70
CA LYS A 103 18.30 9.73 -14.90
C LYS A 103 17.51 9.97 -16.18
N ALA A 104 16.31 9.42 -16.27
CA ALA A 104 15.39 9.59 -17.40
C ALA A 104 14.67 10.94 -17.41
N GLY A 105 14.88 11.80 -16.41
CA GLY A 105 14.25 13.12 -16.31
C GLY A 105 12.77 13.07 -15.94
N VAL A 106 12.32 12.01 -15.25
CA VAL A 106 10.97 11.93 -14.72
C VAL A 106 10.71 13.13 -13.81
N ARG A 107 9.61 13.82 -14.05
CA ARG A 107 9.26 15.06 -13.37
C ARG A 107 8.82 14.85 -11.92
N LYS A 108 8.12 13.73 -11.64
CA LYS A 108 7.60 13.41 -10.31
C LYS A 108 7.64 11.91 -10.03
N PHE A 109 8.11 11.56 -8.85
CA PHE A 109 8.11 10.19 -8.35
C PHE A 109 7.28 10.09 -7.07
N VAL A 110 6.26 9.24 -7.05
CA VAL A 110 5.42 9.00 -5.87
C VAL A 110 5.68 7.60 -5.35
N TYR A 111 6.26 7.51 -4.16
CA TYR A 111 6.54 6.25 -3.50
C TYR A 111 5.41 5.83 -2.56
N CYS A 112 4.86 4.65 -2.75
CA CYS A 112 3.89 4.06 -1.84
C CYS A 112 4.61 3.31 -0.71
N SER A 113 4.67 3.90 0.47
CA SER A 113 5.14 3.28 1.70
C SER A 113 3.99 2.65 2.50
N THR A 114 4.00 2.76 3.81
CA THR A 114 2.94 2.30 4.72
C THR A 114 2.96 3.12 6.00
N GLN A 115 1.80 3.41 6.56
CA GLN A 115 1.71 3.97 7.93
C GLN A 115 2.36 3.04 8.98
N GLY A 116 2.45 1.74 8.68
CA GLY A 116 3.11 0.77 9.56
C GLY A 116 4.58 1.06 9.90
N VAL A 117 5.26 1.98 9.19
CA VAL A 117 6.62 2.43 9.55
C VAL A 117 6.67 3.07 10.95
N HIS A 118 5.55 3.60 11.43
CA HIS A 118 5.43 4.15 12.78
C HIS A 118 5.18 3.09 13.86
N GLY A 119 4.84 1.84 13.46
CA GLY A 119 4.50 0.77 14.40
C GLY A 119 3.29 1.13 15.26
N HIS A 120 3.36 0.78 16.55
CA HIS A 120 2.32 1.10 17.52
C HIS A 120 2.36 2.58 17.92
N ILE A 121 1.23 3.26 17.78
CA ILE A 121 1.06 4.65 18.22
C ILE A 121 0.55 4.64 19.68
N ALA A 122 1.42 4.95 20.63
CA ALA A 122 1.10 4.92 22.06
C ALA A 122 0.02 5.96 22.43
N ASN A 123 0.04 7.12 21.81
CA ASN A 123 -0.91 8.21 22.05
C ASN A 123 -1.58 8.60 20.73
N PRO A 124 -2.64 7.90 20.28
CA PRO A 124 -3.33 8.23 19.04
C PRO A 124 -4.15 9.55 19.16
N PRO A 125 -4.36 10.27 18.05
CA PRO A 125 -3.87 9.96 16.71
C PRO A 125 -2.39 10.27 16.54
N GLY A 126 -1.69 9.46 15.69
CA GLY A 126 -0.34 9.78 15.22
C GLY A 126 -0.39 10.61 13.94
N ASP A 127 0.73 11.25 13.62
CA ASP A 127 0.96 12.02 12.40
C ASP A 127 2.27 11.61 11.72
N GLU A 128 2.66 12.31 10.65
CA GLU A 128 3.87 12.05 9.88
C GLU A 128 5.16 12.24 10.69
N ASN A 129 5.10 13.01 11.81
CA ASN A 129 6.23 13.29 12.71
C ASN A 129 6.31 12.28 13.87
N SER A 130 5.34 11.40 13.99
CA SER A 130 5.36 10.33 14.99
C SER A 130 6.62 9.47 14.86
N PRO A 131 7.16 8.91 15.96
CA PRO A 131 8.37 8.10 15.93
C PRO A 131 8.28 6.96 14.91
N ILE A 132 9.38 6.69 14.23
CA ILE A 132 9.52 5.53 13.34
C ILE A 132 9.93 4.32 14.18
N ALA A 133 9.06 3.31 14.21
CA ALA A 133 9.23 2.12 15.02
C ALA A 133 8.60 0.88 14.34
N PRO A 134 9.10 0.43 13.18
CA PRO A 134 8.53 -0.70 12.46
C PRO A 134 8.55 -1.98 13.30
N GLU A 135 7.41 -2.67 13.38
CA GLU A 135 7.22 -3.86 14.23
C GLU A 135 7.48 -5.17 13.47
N ASP A 136 7.44 -5.14 12.14
CA ASP A 136 7.71 -6.30 11.31
C ASP A 136 8.72 -5.99 10.19
N TYR A 137 9.23 -7.07 9.55
CA TYR A 137 10.25 -6.93 8.52
C TYR A 137 9.75 -6.24 7.25
N TYR A 138 8.47 -6.36 6.91
CA TYR A 138 7.86 -5.63 5.81
C TYR A 138 7.89 -4.12 6.07
N GLN A 139 7.39 -3.70 7.22
CA GLN A 139 7.39 -2.28 7.63
C GLN A 139 8.81 -1.72 7.64
N TYR A 140 9.77 -2.49 8.18
CA TYR A 140 11.18 -2.13 8.18
C TYR A 140 11.70 -1.91 6.76
N THR A 141 11.48 -2.84 5.82
CA THR A 141 11.95 -2.69 4.44
C THR A 141 11.25 -1.57 3.68
N LYS A 142 9.98 -1.25 4.00
CA LYS A 142 9.30 -0.09 3.42
C LYS A 142 9.93 1.21 3.90
N TYR A 143 10.30 1.30 5.18
CA TYR A 143 11.03 2.46 5.69
C TYR A 143 12.45 2.59 5.11
N GLU A 144 13.17 1.49 4.93
CA GLU A 144 14.46 1.51 4.23
C GLU A 144 14.32 2.00 2.79
N GLY A 145 13.22 1.65 2.10
CA GLY A 145 12.87 2.19 0.79
C GLY A 145 12.60 3.70 0.82
N GLU A 146 11.95 4.24 1.87
CA GLU A 146 11.80 5.69 2.06
C GLU A 146 13.16 6.38 2.18
N LYS A 147 14.09 5.80 2.96
CA LYS A 147 15.45 6.36 3.10
C LYS A 147 16.17 6.40 1.76
N VAL A 148 16.06 5.36 0.94
CA VAL A 148 16.62 5.33 -0.42
C VAL A 148 16.11 6.48 -1.28
N VAL A 149 14.80 6.72 -1.26
CA VAL A 149 14.18 7.82 -2.01
C VAL A 149 14.66 9.17 -1.48
N ASN A 150 14.67 9.36 -0.15
CA ASN A 150 15.09 10.61 0.48
C ASN A 150 16.59 10.93 0.28
N GLU A 151 17.45 9.91 0.30
CA GLU A 151 18.87 10.06 -0.04
C GLU A 151 19.06 10.57 -1.49
N LEU A 152 18.29 10.02 -2.43
CA LEU A 152 18.31 10.48 -3.82
C LEU A 152 17.81 11.91 -3.95
N VAL A 153 16.71 12.26 -3.26
CA VAL A 153 16.20 13.65 -3.19
C VAL A 153 17.25 14.59 -2.67
N ALA A 154 17.88 14.27 -1.54
CA ALA A 154 18.90 15.12 -0.90
C ALA A 154 20.13 15.32 -1.80
N ARG A 155 20.56 14.27 -2.48
CA ARG A 155 21.76 14.29 -3.35
C ARG A 155 21.55 15.02 -4.67
N THR A 156 20.34 14.91 -5.26
CA THR A 156 20.13 15.31 -6.66
C THR A 156 19.07 16.39 -6.83
N GLY A 157 18.27 16.66 -5.80
CA GLY A 157 17.11 17.51 -5.91
C GLY A 157 15.93 16.88 -6.67
N PHE A 158 15.95 15.55 -6.92
CA PHE A 158 14.86 14.82 -7.58
C PHE A 158 13.52 15.06 -6.89
N ASP A 159 12.45 15.29 -7.65
CA ASP A 159 11.14 15.52 -7.07
C ASP A 159 10.43 14.22 -6.78
N ALA A 160 10.62 13.72 -5.56
CA ALA A 160 9.96 12.53 -5.04
C ALA A 160 9.18 12.83 -3.76
N THR A 161 8.04 12.17 -3.61
CA THR A 161 7.12 12.30 -2.46
C THR A 161 6.67 10.91 -2.02
N THR A 162 6.54 10.71 -0.71
CA THR A 162 6.08 9.43 -0.14
C THR A 162 4.64 9.52 0.31
N VAL A 163 3.84 8.49 0.03
CA VAL A 163 2.51 8.29 0.63
C VAL A 163 2.56 7.07 1.55
N ARG A 164 2.09 7.21 2.79
CA ARG A 164 2.01 6.16 3.81
C ARG A 164 0.55 5.77 4.03
N PRO A 165 -0.02 4.83 3.24
CA PRO A 165 -1.39 4.40 3.43
C PRO A 165 -1.60 3.75 4.78
N THR A 166 -2.78 3.98 5.37
CA THR A 166 -3.30 3.20 6.49
C THR A 166 -3.88 1.87 5.97
N ALA A 167 -4.89 1.31 6.64
CA ALA A 167 -5.46 0.02 6.25
C ALA A 167 -6.42 0.18 5.05
N ILE A 168 -5.95 -0.13 3.86
CA ILE A 168 -6.68 0.04 2.60
C ILE A 168 -7.85 -0.94 2.52
N TYR A 169 -9.04 -0.44 2.13
CA TYR A 169 -10.22 -1.24 1.87
C TYR A 169 -11.00 -0.73 0.64
N GLY A 170 -11.84 -1.58 0.09
CA GLY A 170 -12.71 -1.22 -1.04
C GLY A 170 -12.93 -2.37 -2.01
N PRO A 171 -13.60 -2.12 -3.14
CA PRO A 171 -13.83 -3.13 -4.18
C PRO A 171 -12.53 -3.71 -4.72
N GLY A 172 -12.42 -5.04 -4.70
CA GLY A 172 -11.21 -5.74 -5.13
C GLY A 172 -10.21 -6.06 -4.03
N ASP A 173 -10.49 -5.72 -2.75
CA ASP A 173 -9.64 -6.16 -1.63
C ASP A 173 -9.56 -7.70 -1.59
N PRO A 174 -8.36 -8.27 -1.74
CA PRO A 174 -8.23 -9.73 -1.89
C PRO A 174 -8.40 -10.50 -0.58
N ALA A 175 -8.25 -9.88 0.58
CA ALA A 175 -8.13 -10.64 1.81
C ALA A 175 -8.73 -10.01 3.07
N ARG A 176 -8.23 -8.87 3.51
CA ARG A 176 -8.44 -8.37 4.88
C ARG A 176 -9.89 -8.02 5.17
N PHE A 177 -10.43 -7.07 4.44
CA PHE A 177 -11.81 -6.63 4.61
C PHE A 177 -12.81 -7.63 4.03
N LEU A 178 -12.45 -8.33 2.95
CA LEU A 178 -13.28 -9.41 2.43
C LEU A 178 -13.57 -10.48 3.50
N MET A 179 -12.55 -10.87 4.30
CA MET A 179 -12.76 -11.81 5.41
C MET A 179 -13.63 -11.22 6.51
N LEU A 180 -13.47 -9.93 6.83
CA LEU A 180 -14.32 -9.24 7.79
C LEU A 180 -15.78 -9.24 7.34
N TYR A 181 -16.06 -8.85 6.08
CA TYR A 181 -17.40 -8.89 5.49
C TYR A 181 -18.02 -10.30 5.54
N ARG A 182 -17.26 -11.31 5.13
CA ARG A 182 -17.73 -12.72 5.17
C ARG A 182 -18.09 -13.20 6.57
N ARG A 183 -17.36 -12.76 7.59
CA ARG A 183 -17.65 -13.11 9.00
C ARG A 183 -18.87 -12.33 9.50
N CYS A 184 -18.94 -11.03 9.27
CA CYS A 184 -20.08 -10.20 9.68
C CYS A 184 -21.39 -10.69 9.07
N ARG A 185 -21.37 -11.13 7.79
CA ARG A 185 -22.58 -11.70 7.12
C ARG A 185 -23.18 -12.90 7.83
N LYS A 186 -22.41 -13.61 8.67
CA LYS A 186 -22.92 -14.73 9.48
C LYS A 186 -23.70 -14.28 10.72
N GLY A 187 -23.82 -12.97 11.00
CA GLY A 187 -24.53 -12.43 12.15
C GLY A 187 -23.83 -12.62 13.50
N THR A 188 -22.68 -13.27 13.53
CA THR A 188 -21.89 -13.46 14.76
C THR A 188 -20.41 -13.28 14.48
N PHE A 189 -19.73 -12.49 15.31
CA PHE A 189 -18.31 -12.23 15.18
C PHE A 189 -17.59 -12.63 16.49
N MET A 190 -16.57 -13.48 16.38
CA MET A 190 -15.70 -13.84 17.50
C MET A 190 -14.58 -12.80 17.61
N MET A 191 -14.57 -12.07 18.72
CA MET A 191 -13.55 -11.07 19.04
C MET A 191 -12.63 -11.63 20.13
N PHE A 192 -11.35 -11.75 19.83
CA PHE A 192 -10.36 -12.11 20.84
C PHE A 192 -9.82 -10.84 21.49
N GLY A 193 -9.93 -10.78 22.83
CA GLY A 193 -9.64 -9.59 23.61
C GLY A 193 -10.81 -8.60 23.67
N SER A 194 -10.53 -7.36 24.05
CA SER A 194 -11.55 -6.33 24.31
C SER A 194 -12.17 -5.72 23.04
N GLY A 195 -11.51 -5.85 21.90
CA GLY A 195 -11.92 -5.18 20.65
C GLY A 195 -11.84 -3.65 20.69
N LYS A 196 -11.14 -3.07 21.67
CA LYS A 196 -10.94 -1.62 21.84
C LYS A 196 -9.75 -1.10 21.02
N THR A 197 -8.92 -1.97 20.47
CA THR A 197 -7.81 -1.57 19.60
C THR A 197 -8.36 -0.74 18.43
N THR A 198 -7.72 0.39 18.20
CA THR A 198 -8.10 1.31 17.13
C THR A 198 -7.61 0.82 15.77
N TYR A 199 -8.41 1.06 14.76
CA TYR A 199 -8.14 0.74 13.38
C TYR A 199 -8.47 1.94 12.52
N HIS A 200 -7.50 2.39 11.73
CA HIS A 200 -7.70 3.53 10.84
C HIS A 200 -7.73 3.01 9.39
N PRO A 201 -8.90 2.89 8.77
CA PRO A 201 -9.03 2.50 7.38
C PRO A 201 -8.76 3.67 6.43
N VAL A 202 -8.51 3.37 5.15
CA VAL A 202 -8.58 4.30 4.04
C VAL A 202 -9.32 3.63 2.88
N TYR A 203 -10.36 4.30 2.37
CA TYR A 203 -11.08 3.82 1.19
C TYR A 203 -10.20 3.94 -0.05
N ILE A 204 -10.26 2.94 -0.92
CA ILE A 204 -9.34 2.83 -2.06
C ILE A 204 -9.36 4.07 -2.97
N ASP A 205 -10.54 4.67 -3.24
CA ASP A 205 -10.63 5.84 -4.10
C ASP A 205 -10.05 7.08 -3.41
N ASN A 206 -10.24 7.24 -2.07
CA ASN A 206 -9.61 8.31 -1.30
C ASN A 206 -8.08 8.18 -1.31
N LEU A 207 -7.56 6.95 -1.25
CA LEU A 207 -6.12 6.71 -1.38
C LEU A 207 -5.62 7.03 -2.79
N VAL A 208 -6.39 6.71 -3.83
CA VAL A 208 -6.06 7.12 -5.20
C VAL A 208 -5.98 8.64 -5.31
N ASP A 209 -6.92 9.37 -4.72
CA ASP A 209 -6.85 10.84 -4.66
C ASP A 209 -5.61 11.33 -3.90
N CYS A 210 -5.21 10.66 -2.80
CA CYS A 210 -3.94 10.96 -2.11
C CYS A 210 -2.72 10.79 -3.04
N PHE A 211 -2.65 9.73 -3.86
CA PHE A 211 -1.56 9.55 -4.81
C PHE A 211 -1.55 10.64 -5.88
N LEU A 212 -2.70 11.00 -6.42
CA LEU A 212 -2.81 12.07 -7.43
C LEU A 212 -2.41 13.43 -6.84
N LEU A 213 -2.87 13.75 -5.64
CA LEU A 213 -2.49 14.97 -4.92
C LEU A 213 -1.00 14.98 -4.57
N ALA A 214 -0.42 13.84 -4.19
CA ALA A 214 1.01 13.73 -3.95
C ALA A 214 1.85 13.98 -5.21
N ALA A 215 1.34 13.59 -6.38
CA ALA A 215 1.99 13.89 -7.65
C ALA A 215 1.86 15.37 -8.05
N GLU A 216 0.72 16.00 -7.77
CA GLU A 216 0.43 17.38 -8.15
C GLU A 216 1.02 18.40 -7.17
N LYS A 217 0.86 18.17 -5.85
CA LYS A 217 1.10 19.15 -4.78
C LYS A 217 2.09 18.67 -3.71
N GLY A 218 2.44 17.39 -3.73
CA GLY A 218 3.34 16.83 -2.72
C GLY A 218 4.71 17.50 -2.76
N LYS A 219 5.20 17.91 -1.59
CA LYS A 219 6.53 18.53 -1.47
C LYS A 219 7.62 17.47 -1.59
N LYS A 220 8.71 17.88 -2.21
CA LYS A 220 9.91 17.08 -2.38
C LYS A 220 10.48 16.58 -1.04
N GLY A 221 10.68 15.28 -0.93
CA GLY A 221 11.22 14.64 0.27
C GLY A 221 10.22 14.46 1.43
N GLU A 222 8.98 14.96 1.28
CA GLU A 222 7.96 14.83 2.32
C GLU A 222 7.21 13.51 2.22
N ALA A 223 6.72 13.05 3.38
CA ALA A 223 5.83 11.91 3.49
C ALA A 223 4.45 12.37 3.97
N TYR A 224 3.39 11.73 3.46
CA TYR A 224 2.00 12.03 3.80
C TYR A 224 1.26 10.75 4.17
N ILE A 225 0.51 10.77 5.26
CA ILE A 225 -0.35 9.66 5.66
C ILE A 225 -1.65 9.72 4.85
N GLY A 226 -1.95 8.64 4.11
CA GLY A 226 -3.22 8.46 3.42
C GLY A 226 -4.21 7.72 4.34
N ALA A 227 -5.19 8.43 4.88
CA ALA A 227 -6.19 7.90 5.81
C ALA A 227 -7.55 8.55 5.56
N ASP A 228 -8.65 7.85 5.90
CA ASP A 228 -9.97 8.47 5.99
C ASP A 228 -10.07 9.36 7.26
N GLU A 229 -11.10 10.18 7.34
CA GLU A 229 -11.28 11.14 8.45
C GLU A 229 -11.40 10.45 9.82
N HIS A 230 -12.01 9.25 9.85
CA HIS A 230 -12.35 8.58 11.10
C HIS A 230 -11.58 7.28 11.32
N TYR A 231 -11.15 7.07 12.55
CA TYR A 231 -10.67 5.77 13.02
C TYR A 231 -11.73 5.09 13.92
N TYR A 232 -11.69 3.79 14.03
CA TYR A 232 -12.70 2.99 14.70
C TYR A 232 -12.07 2.03 15.68
N SER A 233 -12.77 1.71 16.80
CA SER A 233 -12.44 0.48 17.52
C SER A 233 -12.78 -0.73 16.65
N LEU A 234 -12.11 -1.87 16.86
CA LEU A 234 -12.48 -3.11 16.14
C LEU A 234 -13.95 -3.49 16.36
N ASN A 235 -14.48 -3.24 17.56
CA ASN A 235 -15.90 -3.45 17.85
C ASN A 235 -16.80 -2.59 16.96
N ASP A 236 -16.48 -1.30 16.83
CA ASP A 236 -17.29 -0.39 16.02
C ASP A 236 -17.14 -0.69 14.54
N LEU A 237 -15.93 -1.02 14.08
CA LEU A 237 -15.70 -1.45 12.69
C LEU A 237 -16.57 -2.67 12.32
N VAL A 238 -16.63 -3.68 13.19
CA VAL A 238 -17.50 -4.86 13.00
C VAL A 238 -18.97 -4.48 12.93
N ARG A 239 -19.43 -3.56 13.82
CA ARG A 239 -20.81 -3.08 13.82
C ARG A 239 -21.15 -2.28 12.55
N TYR A 240 -20.25 -1.37 12.12
CA TYR A 240 -20.42 -0.60 10.89
C TYR A 240 -20.50 -1.50 9.65
N VAL A 241 -19.59 -2.46 9.55
CA VAL A 241 -19.61 -3.45 8.45
C VAL A 241 -20.91 -4.27 8.48
N GLY A 242 -21.35 -4.72 9.64
CA GLY A 242 -22.65 -5.42 9.77
C GLY A 242 -23.81 -4.53 9.32
N LYS A 243 -23.88 -3.31 9.83
CA LYS A 243 -24.94 -2.35 9.50
C LYS A 243 -24.98 -2.04 7.99
N SER A 244 -23.83 -1.89 7.33
CA SER A 244 -23.76 -1.63 5.88
C SER A 244 -24.34 -2.79 5.04
N MET A 245 -24.39 -3.99 5.60
CA MET A 245 -25.00 -5.18 4.97
C MET A 245 -26.41 -5.49 5.47
N GLY A 246 -27.00 -4.64 6.33
CA GLY A 246 -28.29 -4.91 6.95
C GLY A 246 -28.28 -6.03 7.99
N VAL A 247 -27.10 -6.36 8.56
CA VAL A 247 -26.93 -7.46 9.52
C VAL A 247 -26.61 -6.90 10.90
N ASP A 248 -27.40 -7.27 11.93
CA ASP A 248 -27.07 -7.02 13.32
C ASP A 248 -26.07 -8.07 13.81
N VAL A 249 -24.79 -7.68 13.92
CA VAL A 249 -23.69 -8.59 14.24
C VAL A 249 -23.51 -8.69 15.76
N LYS A 250 -23.77 -9.88 16.31
CA LYS A 250 -23.49 -10.19 17.71
C LYS A 250 -21.98 -10.45 17.92
N ILE A 251 -21.28 -9.53 18.61
CA ILE A 251 -19.86 -9.68 18.94
C ILE A 251 -19.74 -10.51 20.22
N ARG A 252 -19.05 -11.64 20.13
CA ARG A 252 -18.72 -12.49 21.28
C ARG A 252 -17.26 -12.34 21.62
N HIS A 253 -16.95 -11.85 22.82
CA HIS A 253 -15.59 -11.67 23.30
C HIS A 253 -15.05 -12.96 23.92
N TYR A 254 -13.82 -13.32 23.52
CA TYR A 254 -13.07 -14.45 24.05
C TYR A 254 -11.74 -13.96 24.62
N PRO A 255 -11.20 -14.60 25.66
CA PRO A 255 -9.87 -14.24 26.16
C PRO A 255 -8.79 -14.50 25.09
N PHE A 256 -7.79 -13.63 25.05
CA PHE A 256 -6.73 -13.72 24.04
C PHE A 256 -5.70 -14.81 24.37
N TRP A 257 -5.49 -15.10 25.65
CA TRP A 257 -4.40 -15.99 26.10
C TRP A 257 -4.40 -17.42 25.51
N PRO A 258 -5.56 -18.08 25.23
CA PRO A 258 -5.52 -19.42 24.62
C PRO A 258 -4.97 -19.39 23.17
N LEU A 259 -5.26 -18.32 22.42
CA LEU A 259 -4.68 -18.15 21.09
C LEU A 259 -3.18 -17.91 21.14
N TYR A 260 -2.73 -17.12 22.11
CA TYR A 260 -1.30 -16.85 22.31
C TYR A 260 -0.53 -18.14 22.62
N VAL A 261 -1.06 -18.97 23.52
CA VAL A 261 -0.47 -20.30 23.85
C VAL A 261 -0.48 -21.22 22.62
N ALA A 262 -1.58 -21.26 21.86
CA ALA A 262 -1.64 -22.07 20.64
C ALA A 262 -0.63 -21.60 19.57
N ALA A 263 -0.41 -20.30 19.42
CA ALA A 263 0.59 -19.76 18.52
C ALA A 263 2.01 -20.16 18.91
N LEU A 264 2.36 -20.10 20.20
CA LEU A 264 3.66 -20.55 20.72
C LEU A 264 3.92 -22.05 20.52
N MET A 265 2.87 -22.87 20.39
CA MET A 265 3.02 -24.31 20.11
C MET A 265 3.20 -24.60 18.61
N CYS A 266 2.98 -23.62 17.75
CA CYS A 266 3.10 -23.74 16.28
C CYS A 266 4.41 -23.16 15.74
N GLU A 267 5.19 -22.47 16.57
CA GLU A 267 6.55 -22.01 16.26
C GLU A 267 7.60 -23.11 16.57
#